data_cc184c28b0bd665e5809e99bec43079d
#
_entry.id   cc184c28b0bd665e5809e99bec43079d
#
_cell.length_a   1.000
_cell.length_b   1.000
_cell.length_c   1.000
_cell.angle_alpha   90.00
_cell.angle_beta   90.00
_cell.angle_gamma   90.00
#
_symmetry.space_group_name_H-M   'P 1'
#
loop_
_entity.id
_entity.type
_entity.pdbx_description
1 polymer ?
#
loop_
_entity_poly.entity_id
_entity_poly.type
_entity_poly.pdbx_seq_one_letter_code
_entity_poly.pdbx_strand_id
1 'polypeptide(L)'
;MKLQLSAPSEKIVQYKYFGEGRVVDLMPKLTKAGYVPAGVAVLVDRRQNAPKEVRANFSNSYFGTGDSAGTDEKGGALLTLDSVLLRQLTLESPLVNGALKLEQKQWKELRADKEHSLYLTPAEVAAAHGKGYVLNDGKFVPANKAVAKAWDHLNRGKDLQNYTQLVSEASNNSDDVMRLHFDQSKPSTPTLRSLVLSRVDLDSFVLGYYYLSYDSGRLVGVAPEAQIVRARINPKHF
;
A
#
# COMPACT_ATOMS: atom_id res chain seq x y z
N MET A 1 -21.14 1.72 -6.64
CA MET A 1 -21.42 2.70 -5.56
C MET A 1 -20.31 3.75 -5.56
N LYS A 2 -20.64 5.06 -5.51
CA LYS A 2 -19.60 6.11 -5.39
C LYS A 2 -19.21 6.24 -3.92
N LEU A 3 -17.97 5.92 -3.58
CA LEU A 3 -17.44 6.18 -2.23
C LEU A 3 -17.10 7.66 -2.10
N GLN A 4 -17.64 8.32 -1.06
CA GLN A 4 -17.25 9.66 -0.68
C GLN A 4 -16.01 9.57 0.24
N LEU A 5 -14.88 10.12 -0.19
CA LEU A 5 -13.61 10.04 0.52
C LEU A 5 -13.11 11.39 1.07
N SER A 6 -13.69 12.50 0.60
CA SER A 6 -13.51 13.83 1.20
C SER A 6 -14.79 14.26 1.88
N ALA A 7 -14.69 14.76 3.10
CA ALA A 7 -15.83 15.27 3.84
C ALA A 7 -16.27 16.66 3.32
N PRO A 8 -17.56 17.01 3.41
CA PRO A 8 -18.02 18.37 3.07
C PRO A 8 -17.34 19.46 3.92
N SER A 9 -16.87 19.13 5.11
CA SER A 9 -16.10 20.01 5.99
C SER A 9 -14.67 20.28 5.52
N GLU A 10 -14.13 19.44 4.62
CA GLU A 10 -12.80 19.63 4.02
C GLU A 10 -12.92 20.67 2.89
N LYS A 11 -12.22 21.81 3.04
CA LYS A 11 -12.28 22.97 2.09
C LYS A 11 -11.84 22.62 0.67
N ILE A 12 -11.10 21.53 0.48
CA ILE A 12 -10.57 21.06 -0.80
C ILE A 12 -10.86 19.56 -0.91
N VAL A 13 -11.28 19.09 -2.08
CA VAL A 13 -11.42 17.65 -2.37
C VAL A 13 -10.04 17.03 -2.43
N GLN A 14 -9.54 16.59 -1.26
CA GLN A 14 -8.20 16.03 -1.12
C GLN A 14 -8.10 14.58 -1.60
N TYR A 15 -9.21 13.84 -1.51
CA TYR A 15 -9.26 12.40 -1.80
C TYR A 15 -10.40 12.09 -2.76
N LYS A 16 -10.08 11.41 -3.85
CA LYS A 16 -11.04 11.02 -4.86
C LYS A 16 -11.02 9.52 -5.11
N TYR A 17 -12.20 8.92 -5.13
CA TYR A 17 -12.37 7.52 -5.54
C TYR A 17 -12.44 7.43 -7.06
N PHE A 18 -11.56 6.63 -7.66
CA PHE A 18 -11.47 6.46 -9.12
C PHE A 18 -12.25 5.25 -9.65
N GLY A 19 -12.97 4.58 -8.77
CA GLY A 19 -13.85 3.47 -9.16
C GLY A 19 -13.30 2.10 -8.80
N GLU A 20 -14.00 1.08 -9.27
CA GLU A 20 -13.63 -0.33 -9.19
C GLU A 20 -13.32 -0.82 -10.61
N GLY A 21 -12.27 -1.62 -10.76
CA GLY A 21 -11.81 -2.14 -12.04
C GLY A 21 -10.32 -2.51 -12.02
N ARG A 22 -9.78 -2.82 -13.17
CA ARG A 22 -8.35 -3.19 -13.29
C ARG A 22 -7.46 -1.99 -12.97
N VAL A 23 -6.38 -2.23 -12.24
CA VAL A 23 -5.43 -1.17 -11.90
C VAL A 23 -4.85 -0.51 -13.15
N VAL A 24 -4.59 -1.30 -14.21
CA VAL A 24 -4.12 -0.80 -15.52
C VAL A 24 -5.10 0.14 -16.22
N ASP A 25 -6.40 0.09 -15.90
CA ASP A 25 -7.42 1.01 -16.43
C ASP A 25 -7.61 2.23 -15.53
N LEU A 26 -7.50 2.04 -14.21
CA LEU A 26 -7.79 3.07 -13.22
C LEU A 26 -6.60 4.02 -13.02
N MET A 27 -5.38 3.51 -13.06
CA MET A 27 -4.16 4.31 -12.84
C MET A 27 -4.01 5.43 -13.87
N PRO A 28 -4.14 5.17 -15.20
CA PRO A 28 -4.10 6.23 -16.20
C PRO A 28 -5.18 7.30 -16.03
N LYS A 29 -6.39 6.89 -15.61
CA LYS A 29 -7.49 7.83 -15.34
C LYS A 29 -7.17 8.73 -14.16
N LEU A 30 -6.56 8.16 -13.11
CA LEU A 30 -6.16 8.87 -11.90
C LEU A 30 -5.06 9.90 -12.21
N THR A 31 -3.98 9.48 -12.88
CA THR A 31 -2.85 10.34 -13.21
C THR A 31 -3.24 11.43 -14.21
N LYS A 32 -4.05 11.11 -15.24
CA LYS A 32 -4.59 12.09 -16.20
C LYS A 32 -5.45 13.16 -15.52
N ALA A 33 -6.13 12.81 -14.44
CA ALA A 33 -6.93 13.75 -13.64
C ALA A 33 -6.06 14.61 -12.69
N GLY A 34 -4.73 14.48 -12.73
CA GLY A 34 -3.79 15.25 -11.90
C GLY A 34 -3.68 14.75 -10.46
N TYR A 35 -4.20 13.57 -10.14
CA TYR A 35 -4.08 12.98 -8.81
C TYR A 35 -2.86 12.05 -8.72
N VAL A 36 -2.41 11.79 -7.48
CA VAL A 36 -1.39 10.79 -7.17
C VAL A 36 -2.06 9.64 -6.41
N PRO A 37 -1.76 8.37 -6.71
CA PRO A 37 -2.36 7.27 -5.99
C PRO A 37 -1.96 7.30 -4.51
N ALA A 38 -2.92 7.04 -3.61
CA ALA A 38 -2.66 6.97 -2.18
C ALA A 38 -1.71 5.81 -1.85
N GLY A 39 -0.68 6.06 -1.06
CA GLY A 39 0.18 5.01 -0.49
C GLY A 39 -0.42 4.39 0.78
N VAL A 40 0.19 3.31 1.28
CA VAL A 40 -0.22 2.60 2.49
C VAL A 40 -0.30 3.56 3.69
N ALA A 41 0.74 4.36 3.93
CA ALA A 41 0.80 5.33 5.03
C ALA A 41 -0.35 6.36 4.98
N VAL A 42 -0.77 6.76 3.77
CA VAL A 42 -1.90 7.69 3.59
C VAL A 42 -3.21 7.01 3.99
N LEU A 43 -3.43 5.76 3.58
CA LEU A 43 -4.64 5.02 3.90
C LEU A 43 -4.74 4.70 5.40
N VAL A 44 -3.63 4.32 6.03
CA VAL A 44 -3.53 4.11 7.48
C VAL A 44 -3.91 5.40 8.23
N ASP A 45 -3.33 6.53 7.85
CA ASP A 45 -3.67 7.83 8.45
C ASP A 45 -5.15 8.19 8.28
N ARG A 46 -5.74 7.97 7.10
CA ARG A 46 -7.16 8.26 6.86
C ARG A 46 -8.10 7.38 7.67
N ARG A 47 -7.75 6.14 7.90
CA ARG A 47 -8.52 5.22 8.76
C ARG A 47 -8.55 5.65 10.22
N GLN A 48 -7.48 6.29 10.69
CA GLN A 48 -7.41 6.82 12.05
C GLN A 48 -7.98 8.24 12.16
N ASN A 49 -7.63 9.13 11.24
CA ASN A 49 -7.74 10.58 11.40
C ASN A 49 -8.69 11.26 10.41
N ALA A 50 -9.32 10.53 9.48
CA ALA A 50 -10.31 11.13 8.59
C ALA A 50 -11.51 11.69 9.38
N PRO A 51 -12.18 12.72 8.88
CA PRO A 51 -13.46 13.18 9.43
C PRO A 51 -14.45 12.01 9.57
N LYS A 52 -15.25 12.02 10.65
CA LYS A 52 -16.14 10.91 11.02
C LYS A 52 -17.05 10.49 9.86
N GLU A 53 -17.50 11.44 9.06
CA GLU A 53 -18.44 11.25 7.93
C GLU A 53 -17.87 10.35 6.82
N VAL A 54 -16.55 10.31 6.67
CA VAL A 54 -15.89 9.53 5.60
C VAL A 54 -14.98 8.43 6.12
N ARG A 55 -14.66 8.40 7.42
CA ARG A 55 -13.74 7.42 8.02
C ARG A 55 -14.16 5.98 7.77
N ALA A 56 -15.45 5.69 7.90
CA ALA A 56 -16.01 4.36 7.65
C ALA A 56 -15.77 3.88 6.21
N ASN A 57 -15.77 4.79 5.21
CA ASN A 57 -15.50 4.44 3.82
C ASN A 57 -14.06 3.98 3.61
N PHE A 58 -13.09 4.56 4.37
CA PHE A 58 -11.71 4.09 4.36
C PHE A 58 -11.52 2.78 5.11
N SER A 59 -12.23 2.59 6.22
CA SER A 59 -12.12 1.39 7.07
C SER A 59 -12.77 0.16 6.43
N ASN A 60 -13.95 0.32 5.83
CA ASN A 60 -14.77 -0.76 5.28
C ASN A 60 -14.44 -1.10 3.81
N SER A 61 -13.39 -0.52 3.26
CA SER A 61 -12.97 -0.77 1.87
C SER A 61 -11.51 -1.22 1.83
N TYR A 62 -11.21 -2.12 0.87
CA TYR A 62 -9.83 -2.38 0.47
C TYR A 62 -9.46 -1.44 -0.66
N PHE A 63 -8.17 -1.09 -0.74
CA PHE A 63 -7.65 -0.18 -1.76
C PHE A 63 -6.31 -0.67 -2.30
N GLY A 64 -6.18 -0.64 -3.63
CA GLY A 64 -4.88 -0.63 -4.28
C GLY A 64 -4.16 0.69 -4.00
N THR A 65 -2.86 0.62 -3.85
CA THR A 65 -2.04 1.76 -3.46
C THR A 65 -1.09 2.20 -4.57
N GLY A 66 -0.50 3.38 -4.42
CA GLY A 66 0.63 3.83 -5.23
C GLY A 66 1.95 3.17 -4.84
N ASP A 67 1.98 2.48 -3.70
CA ASP A 67 3.13 1.69 -3.29
C ASP A 67 3.09 0.32 -3.98
N SER A 68 4.25 -0.27 -4.21
CA SER A 68 4.37 -1.52 -4.96
C SER A 68 5.20 -2.57 -4.24
N ALA A 69 4.95 -3.83 -4.59
CA ALA A 69 5.83 -4.95 -4.30
C ALA A 69 6.36 -5.55 -5.60
N GLY A 70 7.68 -5.53 -5.75
CA GLY A 70 8.37 -6.27 -6.80
C GLY A 70 8.83 -7.63 -6.28
N THR A 71 8.87 -8.65 -7.16
CA THR A 71 9.39 -9.98 -6.84
C THR A 71 10.48 -10.33 -7.82
N ASP A 72 11.63 -10.80 -7.32
CA ASP A 72 12.74 -11.25 -8.16
C ASP A 72 12.77 -12.76 -8.38
N GLU A 73 13.68 -13.20 -9.23
CA GLU A 73 13.90 -14.62 -9.60
C GLU A 73 14.25 -15.52 -8.41
N LYS A 74 14.75 -14.96 -7.32
CA LYS A 74 15.15 -15.66 -6.10
C LYS A 74 14.03 -15.74 -5.07
N GLY A 75 12.92 -14.99 -5.29
CA GLY A 75 11.81 -14.86 -4.34
C GLY A 75 12.04 -13.80 -3.27
N GLY A 76 12.95 -12.86 -3.51
CA GLY A 76 13.06 -11.63 -2.72
C GLY A 76 11.95 -10.64 -3.09
N ALA A 77 11.61 -9.74 -2.19
CA ALA A 77 10.62 -8.70 -2.42
C ALA A 77 11.23 -7.30 -2.33
N LEU A 78 10.83 -6.42 -3.24
CA LEU A 78 11.18 -5.00 -3.25
C LEU A 78 9.93 -4.17 -3.00
N LEU A 79 9.83 -3.58 -1.81
CA LEU A 79 8.76 -2.64 -1.48
C LEU A 79 9.19 -1.26 -1.96
N THR A 80 8.37 -0.62 -2.79
CA THR A 80 8.67 0.72 -3.32
C THR A 80 7.53 1.67 -3.01
N LEU A 81 7.82 2.76 -2.31
CA LEU A 81 6.88 3.82 -2.00
C LEU A 81 6.65 4.71 -3.23
N ASP A 82 5.43 5.20 -3.41
CA ASP A 82 5.06 6.14 -4.49
C ASP A 82 5.58 5.72 -5.89
N SER A 83 5.43 4.44 -6.21
CA SER A 83 6.02 3.80 -7.40
C SER A 83 5.75 4.55 -8.70
N VAL A 84 6.79 5.10 -9.28
CA VAL A 84 6.74 5.79 -10.59
C VAL A 84 6.27 4.86 -11.69
N LEU A 85 6.69 3.58 -11.65
CA LEU A 85 6.31 2.59 -12.66
C LEU A 85 4.81 2.26 -12.60
N LEU A 86 4.19 2.22 -11.41
CA LEU A 86 2.75 2.07 -11.31
C LEU A 86 2.01 3.28 -11.88
N ARG A 87 2.51 4.49 -11.67
CA ARG A 87 1.90 5.71 -12.23
C ARG A 87 2.01 5.81 -13.75
N GLN A 88 2.95 5.10 -14.34
CA GLN A 88 3.17 5.02 -15.79
C GLN A 88 2.43 3.85 -16.46
N LEU A 89 1.65 3.06 -15.71
CA LEU A 89 0.87 1.96 -16.27
C LEU A 89 -0.07 2.46 -17.37
N THR A 90 -0.16 1.67 -18.43
CA THR A 90 -1.10 1.81 -19.53
C THR A 90 -1.75 0.47 -19.84
N LEU A 91 -2.73 0.46 -20.73
CA LEU A 91 -3.35 -0.80 -21.21
C LEU A 91 -2.36 -1.70 -21.96
N GLU A 92 -1.32 -1.12 -22.55
CA GLU A 92 -0.26 -1.80 -23.31
C GLU A 92 0.91 -2.23 -22.42
N SER A 93 0.88 -1.92 -21.12
CA SER A 93 1.95 -2.31 -20.20
C SER A 93 2.15 -3.83 -20.22
N PRO A 94 3.39 -4.32 -20.35
CA PRO A 94 3.66 -5.75 -20.47
C PRO A 94 3.39 -6.47 -19.14
N LEU A 95 2.30 -7.22 -19.08
CA LEU A 95 1.93 -7.99 -17.91
C LEU A 95 2.30 -9.48 -18.06
N VAL A 96 2.85 -10.05 -17.00
CA VAL A 96 3.09 -11.48 -16.85
C VAL A 96 2.41 -11.96 -15.57
N ASN A 97 1.49 -12.88 -15.67
CA ASN A 97 0.68 -13.36 -14.54
C ASN A 97 0.07 -12.20 -13.72
N GLY A 98 -0.47 -11.20 -14.43
CA GLY A 98 -1.10 -10.03 -13.83
C GLY A 98 -0.16 -9.06 -13.11
N ALA A 99 1.15 -9.22 -13.24
CA ALA A 99 2.18 -8.30 -12.75
C ALA A 99 2.86 -7.55 -13.89
N LEU A 100 3.29 -6.32 -13.67
CA LEU A 100 4.13 -5.60 -14.62
C LEU A 100 5.48 -6.29 -14.72
N LYS A 101 5.86 -6.72 -15.95
CA LYS A 101 7.19 -7.25 -16.24
C LYS A 101 8.20 -6.12 -16.20
N LEU A 102 9.29 -6.30 -15.46
CA LEU A 102 10.36 -5.33 -15.37
C LEU A 102 11.58 -5.76 -16.20
N GLU A 103 12.23 -4.78 -16.81
CA GLU A 103 13.56 -4.98 -17.34
C GLU A 103 14.59 -5.03 -16.20
N GLN A 104 15.72 -5.70 -16.42
CA GLN A 104 16.80 -5.78 -15.42
C GLN A 104 17.35 -4.40 -15.03
N LYS A 105 17.34 -3.44 -15.98
CA LYS A 105 17.74 -2.04 -15.71
C LYS A 105 16.79 -1.39 -14.73
N GLN A 106 15.47 -1.46 -14.96
CA GLN A 106 14.43 -0.90 -14.08
C GLN A 106 14.51 -1.52 -12.66
N TRP A 107 14.70 -2.83 -12.58
CA TRP A 107 14.88 -3.52 -11.29
C TRP A 107 16.10 -3.02 -10.51
N LYS A 108 17.25 -2.84 -11.19
CA LYS A 108 18.46 -2.31 -10.57
C LYS A 108 18.28 -0.86 -10.10
N GLU A 109 17.62 -0.03 -10.89
CA GLU A 109 17.31 1.36 -10.52
C GLU A 109 16.41 1.45 -9.30
N LEU A 110 15.32 0.68 -9.27
CA LEU A 110 14.44 0.61 -8.08
C LEU A 110 15.20 0.13 -6.83
N ARG A 111 16.05 -0.89 -6.95
CA ARG A 111 16.86 -1.37 -5.83
C ARG A 111 17.92 -0.39 -5.34
N ALA A 112 18.39 0.48 -6.21
CA ALA A 112 19.39 1.52 -5.88
C ALA A 112 18.76 2.70 -5.15
N ASP A 113 17.47 2.96 -5.34
CA ASP A 113 16.72 4.02 -4.66
C ASP A 113 16.44 3.64 -3.19
N LYS A 114 17.36 4.03 -2.30
CA LYS A 114 17.27 3.70 -0.87
C LYS A 114 16.27 4.57 -0.11
N GLU A 115 15.86 5.68 -0.69
CA GLU A 115 14.87 6.57 -0.10
C GLU A 115 13.46 6.00 -0.22
N HIS A 116 13.13 5.45 -1.39
CA HIS A 116 11.77 4.95 -1.66
C HIS A 116 11.67 3.43 -1.68
N SER A 117 12.79 2.70 -1.68
CA SER A 117 12.76 1.25 -1.85
C SER A 117 13.46 0.48 -0.74
N LEU A 118 12.77 -0.56 -0.27
CA LEU A 118 13.27 -1.53 0.70
C LEU A 118 13.30 -2.92 0.09
N TYR A 119 14.47 -3.54 0.01
CA TYR A 119 14.59 -4.93 -0.40
C TYR A 119 14.56 -5.86 0.82
N LEU A 120 13.67 -6.84 0.75
CA LEU A 120 13.60 -7.99 1.65
C LEU A 120 14.21 -9.20 0.93
N THR A 121 15.18 -9.84 1.57
CA THR A 121 15.76 -11.10 1.08
C THR A 121 14.72 -12.21 1.03
N PRO A 122 14.93 -13.32 0.29
CA PRO A 122 14.02 -14.46 0.29
C PRO A 122 13.73 -15.01 1.70
N ALA A 123 14.74 -15.02 2.58
CA ALA A 123 14.58 -15.43 3.97
C ALA A 123 13.69 -14.47 4.78
N GLU A 124 13.85 -13.13 4.59
CA GLU A 124 12.99 -12.13 5.21
C GLU A 124 11.57 -12.21 4.67
N VAL A 125 11.37 -12.43 3.36
CA VAL A 125 10.05 -12.64 2.75
C VAL A 125 9.36 -13.85 3.38
N ALA A 126 10.05 -14.98 3.49
CA ALA A 126 9.51 -16.19 4.11
C ALA A 126 9.16 -15.97 5.59
N ALA A 127 9.99 -15.24 6.33
CA ALA A 127 9.75 -14.90 7.74
C ALA A 127 8.57 -13.96 7.95
N ALA A 128 8.34 -13.01 7.02
CA ALA A 128 7.28 -12.01 7.14
C ALA A 128 5.94 -12.46 6.53
N HIS A 129 5.94 -13.40 5.58
CA HIS A 129 4.73 -13.84 4.89
C HIS A 129 3.70 -14.44 5.86
N GLY A 130 2.48 -13.94 5.82
CA GLY A 130 1.38 -14.33 6.71
C GLY A 130 1.57 -13.89 8.17
N LYS A 131 2.55 -13.04 8.46
CA LYS A 131 2.82 -12.50 9.80
C LYS A 131 2.56 -11.01 9.85
N GLY A 132 2.15 -10.53 11.02
CA GLY A 132 1.80 -9.14 11.28
C GLY A 132 2.27 -8.67 12.64
N TYR A 133 1.44 -7.88 13.30
CA TYR A 133 1.62 -7.48 14.69
C TYR A 133 0.85 -8.44 15.59
N VAL A 134 1.48 -8.88 16.66
CA VAL A 134 0.90 -9.81 17.66
C VAL A 134 0.79 -9.13 19.01
N LEU A 135 -0.27 -9.42 19.73
CA LEU A 135 -0.48 -8.92 21.09
C LEU A 135 0.51 -9.62 22.06
N ASN A 136 1.32 -8.84 22.74
CA ASN A 136 2.26 -9.30 23.75
C ASN A 136 2.26 -8.33 24.93
N ASP A 137 1.98 -8.81 26.13
CA ASP A 137 1.91 -8.02 27.37
C ASP A 137 1.07 -6.73 27.23
N GLY A 138 -0.08 -6.82 26.56
CA GLY A 138 -1.02 -5.71 26.35
C GLY A 138 -0.59 -4.69 25.30
N LYS A 139 0.47 -4.96 24.53
CA LYS A 139 0.92 -4.11 23.41
C LYS A 139 1.10 -4.94 22.14
N PHE A 140 0.76 -4.32 21.01
CA PHE A 140 1.06 -4.92 19.71
C PHE A 140 2.53 -4.71 19.35
N VAL A 141 3.21 -5.82 19.06
CA VAL A 141 4.61 -5.83 18.61
C VAL A 141 4.72 -6.58 17.29
N PRO A 142 5.65 -6.21 16.39
CA PRO A 142 5.85 -6.97 15.16
C PRO A 142 6.30 -8.40 15.48
N ALA A 143 5.71 -9.40 14.82
CA ALA A 143 5.99 -10.82 15.05
C ALA A 143 7.48 -11.19 14.84
N ASN A 144 8.18 -10.43 14.03
CA ASN A 144 9.63 -10.58 13.81
C ASN A 144 10.24 -9.32 13.17
N LYS A 145 11.58 -9.32 13.02
CA LYS A 145 12.34 -8.18 12.47
C LYS A 145 11.97 -7.86 11.01
N ALA A 146 11.60 -8.84 10.20
CA ALA A 146 11.23 -8.62 8.81
C ALA A 146 9.85 -7.91 8.70
N VAL A 147 8.90 -8.28 9.56
CA VAL A 147 7.61 -7.57 9.71
C VAL A 147 7.84 -6.13 10.16
N ALA A 148 8.67 -5.92 11.20
CA ALA A 148 9.01 -4.59 11.69
C ALA A 148 9.58 -3.71 10.58
N LYS A 149 10.60 -4.23 9.87
CA LYS A 149 11.28 -3.54 8.77
C LYS A 149 10.33 -3.16 7.63
N ALA A 150 9.43 -4.08 7.22
CA ALA A 150 8.48 -3.84 6.15
C ALA A 150 7.44 -2.78 6.52
N TRP A 151 6.84 -2.88 7.71
CA TRP A 151 5.83 -1.92 8.15
C TRP A 151 6.42 -0.55 8.50
N ASP A 152 7.63 -0.48 9.05
CA ASP A 152 8.33 0.78 9.25
C ASP A 152 8.50 1.52 7.92
N HIS A 153 8.94 0.82 6.88
CA HIS A 153 9.06 1.37 5.54
C HIS A 153 7.70 1.81 4.96
N LEU A 154 6.69 0.93 4.95
CA LEU A 154 5.38 1.20 4.36
C LEU A 154 4.62 2.33 5.08
N ASN A 155 4.80 2.46 6.40
CA ASN A 155 4.20 3.53 7.19
C ASN A 155 5.14 4.74 7.41
N ARG A 156 6.28 4.78 6.71
CA ARG A 156 7.24 5.89 6.72
C ARG A 156 7.74 6.23 8.13
N GLY A 157 8.09 5.22 8.92
CA GLY A 157 8.62 5.36 10.27
C GLY A 157 7.63 5.90 11.31
N LYS A 158 6.32 5.96 11.00
CA LYS A 158 5.31 6.41 11.96
C LYS A 158 4.90 5.28 12.90
N ASP A 159 4.57 5.65 14.14
CA ASP A 159 4.04 4.70 15.12
C ASP A 159 2.72 4.07 14.67
N LEU A 160 2.57 2.79 14.91
CA LEU A 160 1.42 1.97 14.53
C LEU A 160 0.59 1.48 15.73
N GLN A 161 0.95 1.80 16.98
CA GLN A 161 0.26 1.28 18.16
C GLN A 161 -1.24 1.57 18.16
N ASN A 162 -1.63 2.82 17.90
CA ASN A 162 -3.05 3.19 17.83
C ASN A 162 -3.76 2.52 16.63
N TYR A 163 -3.04 2.28 15.53
CA TYR A 163 -3.63 1.63 14.37
C TYR A 163 -3.80 0.12 14.59
N THR A 164 -2.83 -0.55 15.19
CA THR A 164 -2.95 -1.97 15.54
C THR A 164 -4.09 -2.22 16.51
N GLN A 165 -4.27 -1.34 17.51
CA GLN A 165 -5.40 -1.41 18.44
C GLN A 165 -6.74 -1.25 17.72
N LEU A 166 -6.86 -0.23 16.85
CA LEU A 166 -8.07 0.00 16.05
C LEU A 166 -8.40 -1.22 15.15
N VAL A 167 -7.39 -1.84 14.56
CA VAL A 167 -7.57 -3.02 13.70
C VAL A 167 -8.00 -4.23 14.55
N SER A 168 -7.36 -4.48 15.70
CA SER A 168 -7.72 -5.56 16.60
C SER A 168 -9.18 -5.46 17.04
N GLU A 169 -9.60 -4.28 17.51
CA GLU A 169 -10.99 -4.04 17.95
C GLU A 169 -12.01 -4.28 16.83
N ALA A 170 -11.69 -3.83 15.59
CA ALA A 170 -12.55 -4.02 14.43
C ALA A 170 -12.59 -5.47 13.92
N SER A 171 -11.55 -6.25 14.18
CA SER A 171 -11.38 -7.67 13.78
C SER A 171 -11.77 -8.63 14.93
N ASN A 172 -12.77 -8.29 15.73
CA ASN A 172 -13.23 -9.10 16.86
C ASN A 172 -12.15 -9.38 17.93
N ASN A 173 -11.35 -8.37 18.25
CA ASN A 173 -10.21 -8.46 19.19
C ASN A 173 -9.16 -9.51 18.78
N SER A 174 -8.83 -9.55 17.52
CA SER A 174 -7.75 -10.41 17.01
C SER A 174 -6.39 -10.04 17.63
N ASP A 175 -5.68 -11.06 18.11
CA ASP A 175 -4.33 -10.93 18.67
C ASP A 175 -3.23 -10.93 17.59
N ASP A 176 -3.59 -11.12 16.32
CA ASP A 176 -2.68 -11.08 15.15
C ASP A 176 -3.32 -10.25 14.04
N VAL A 177 -2.75 -9.08 13.80
CA VAL A 177 -3.29 -8.08 12.88
C VAL A 177 -2.23 -7.56 11.90
N MET A 178 -2.67 -6.92 10.82
CA MET A 178 -1.80 -6.23 9.86
C MET A 178 -0.79 -7.16 9.19
N ARG A 179 -1.21 -8.36 8.82
CA ARG A 179 -0.35 -9.36 8.19
C ARG A 179 0.15 -8.91 6.82
N LEU A 180 1.35 -9.37 6.48
CA LEU A 180 1.98 -9.12 5.18
C LEU A 180 1.89 -10.38 4.32
N HIS A 181 1.42 -10.24 3.08
CA HIS A 181 1.31 -11.34 2.13
C HIS A 181 2.07 -10.99 0.86
N PHE A 182 3.22 -11.62 0.66
CA PHE A 182 4.07 -11.44 -0.51
C PHE A 182 3.78 -12.48 -1.59
N ASP A 183 4.08 -12.14 -2.83
CA ASP A 183 4.16 -13.13 -3.92
C ASP A 183 5.33 -14.07 -3.65
N GLN A 184 5.04 -15.34 -3.49
CA GLN A 184 6.04 -16.40 -3.28
C GLN A 184 6.46 -17.08 -4.57
N SER A 185 6.00 -16.59 -5.72
CA SER A 185 6.47 -17.05 -7.02
C SER A 185 7.96 -16.68 -7.20
N LYS A 186 8.62 -17.42 -8.07
CA LYS A 186 9.98 -17.13 -8.52
C LYS A 186 9.90 -16.86 -10.02
N PRO A 187 9.51 -15.66 -10.42
CA PRO A 187 9.34 -15.35 -11.83
C PRO A 187 10.70 -15.40 -12.55
N SER A 188 10.71 -15.78 -13.82
CA SER A 188 11.94 -15.80 -14.64
C SER A 188 12.52 -14.40 -14.92
N THR A 189 11.77 -13.36 -14.68
CA THR A 189 12.17 -11.96 -14.75
C THR A 189 11.50 -11.21 -13.61
N PRO A 190 12.12 -10.14 -13.06
CA PRO A 190 11.49 -9.35 -12.00
C PRO A 190 10.12 -8.83 -12.43
N THR A 191 9.18 -8.84 -11.50
CA THR A 191 7.81 -8.35 -11.70
C THR A 191 7.43 -7.34 -10.63
N LEU A 192 6.41 -6.53 -10.90
CA LEU A 192 5.92 -5.50 -9.98
C LEU A 192 4.39 -5.53 -9.90
N ARG A 193 3.86 -5.39 -8.69
CA ARG A 193 2.42 -5.30 -8.41
C ARG A 193 2.12 -4.12 -7.51
N SER A 194 0.91 -3.58 -7.59
CA SER A 194 0.41 -2.64 -6.58
C SER A 194 0.22 -3.38 -5.25
N LEU A 195 0.59 -2.75 -4.15
CA LEU A 195 0.16 -3.21 -2.83
C LEU A 195 -1.33 -2.93 -2.64
N VAL A 196 -2.03 -3.85 -2.02
CA VAL A 196 -3.43 -3.66 -1.61
C VAL A 196 -3.52 -3.68 -0.10
N LEU A 197 -4.09 -2.63 0.48
CA LEU A 197 -4.42 -2.58 1.90
C LEU A 197 -5.85 -3.06 2.10
N SER A 198 -6.03 -4.15 2.84
CA SER A 198 -7.32 -4.78 3.14
C SER A 198 -8.16 -3.92 4.09
N ARG A 199 -9.43 -4.27 4.27
CA ARG A 199 -10.36 -3.65 5.21
C ARG A 199 -9.87 -3.80 6.65
N VAL A 200 -10.29 -2.87 7.51
CA VAL A 200 -9.88 -2.89 8.92
C VAL A 200 -10.46 -4.11 9.65
N ASP A 201 -11.71 -4.48 9.36
CA ASP A 201 -12.39 -5.65 9.92
C ASP A 201 -11.91 -7.02 9.38
N LEU A 202 -10.96 -6.99 8.44
CA LEU A 202 -10.24 -8.15 7.89
C LEU A 202 -8.74 -8.05 8.22
N ASP A 203 -8.40 -7.68 9.44
CA ASP A 203 -7.03 -7.57 9.98
C ASP A 203 -6.13 -6.53 9.28
N SER A 204 -6.67 -5.71 8.37
CA SER A 204 -5.91 -4.68 7.64
C SER A 204 -4.59 -5.20 7.03
N PHE A 205 -4.57 -6.41 6.50
CA PHE A 205 -3.39 -7.00 5.88
C PHE A 205 -2.98 -6.28 4.60
N VAL A 206 -1.71 -6.39 4.24
CA VAL A 206 -1.15 -5.90 2.97
C VAL A 206 -0.90 -7.07 2.03
N LEU A 207 -1.45 -6.98 0.82
CA LEU A 207 -1.23 -7.95 -0.26
C LEU A 207 -0.24 -7.41 -1.28
N GLY A 208 0.87 -8.12 -1.48
CA GLY A 208 1.87 -7.85 -2.51
C GLY A 208 1.76 -8.76 -3.74
N TYR A 209 0.69 -9.54 -3.87
CA TYR A 209 0.47 -10.44 -5.01
C TYR A 209 -0.82 -10.16 -5.80
N TYR A 210 -1.47 -9.01 -5.57
CA TYR A 210 -2.70 -8.66 -6.24
C TYR A 210 -2.46 -8.34 -7.72
N TYR A 211 -3.25 -8.95 -8.61
CA TYR A 211 -3.08 -8.79 -10.05
C TYR A 211 -3.54 -7.42 -10.54
N LEU A 212 -2.69 -6.73 -11.29
CA LEU A 212 -3.01 -5.43 -11.90
C LEU A 212 -4.17 -5.50 -12.91
N SER A 213 -4.47 -6.72 -13.39
CA SER A 213 -5.53 -7.02 -14.34
C SER A 213 -6.85 -7.49 -13.72
N TYR A 214 -6.96 -7.61 -12.39
CA TYR A 214 -8.24 -7.96 -11.75
C TYR A 214 -9.24 -6.82 -11.79
N ASP A 215 -10.51 -7.13 -12.10
CA ASP A 215 -11.61 -6.17 -12.24
C ASP A 215 -12.09 -5.56 -10.90
N SER A 216 -11.57 -6.01 -9.79
CA SER A 216 -11.97 -5.58 -8.45
C SER A 216 -10.99 -4.61 -7.78
N GLY A 217 -9.98 -4.09 -8.50
CA GLY A 217 -9.08 -3.06 -7.98
C GLY A 217 -9.86 -1.79 -7.62
N ARG A 218 -9.48 -1.12 -6.54
CA ARG A 218 -10.05 0.16 -6.11
C ARG A 218 -8.93 1.15 -5.84
N LEU A 219 -8.94 2.30 -6.52
CA LEU A 219 -7.91 3.31 -6.34
C LEU A 219 -8.46 4.59 -5.72
N VAL A 220 -7.64 5.14 -4.82
CA VAL A 220 -7.83 6.46 -4.22
C VAL A 220 -6.74 7.39 -4.74
N GLY A 221 -7.15 8.51 -5.32
CA GLY A 221 -6.25 9.60 -5.68
C GLY A 221 -6.17 10.64 -4.58
N VAL A 222 -4.97 11.14 -4.34
CA VAL A 222 -4.68 12.29 -3.45
C VAL A 222 -4.38 13.50 -4.31
N ALA A 223 -5.03 14.63 -4.03
CA ALA A 223 -4.76 15.87 -4.76
C ALA A 223 -3.34 16.38 -4.46
N PRO A 224 -2.62 16.95 -5.44
CA PRO A 224 -1.26 17.46 -5.25
C PRO A 224 -1.16 18.50 -4.12
N GLU A 225 -2.15 19.36 -3.98
CA GLU A 225 -2.20 20.39 -2.94
C GLU A 225 -2.22 19.79 -1.52
N ALA A 226 -2.88 18.63 -1.35
CA ALA A 226 -2.93 17.93 -0.08
C ALA A 226 -1.57 17.33 0.31
N GLN A 227 -0.73 17.00 -0.68
CA GLN A 227 0.64 16.53 -0.45
C GLN A 227 1.56 17.67 0.01
N ILE A 228 1.44 18.85 -0.58
CA ILE A 228 2.24 20.04 -0.22
C ILE A 228 1.97 20.44 1.24
N VAL A 229 0.72 20.41 1.69
CA VAL A 229 0.35 20.71 3.08
C VAL A 229 0.98 19.70 4.04
N ARG A 230 1.01 18.42 3.70
CA ARG A 230 1.64 17.37 4.52
C ARG A 230 3.15 17.51 4.59
N ALA A 231 3.80 17.85 3.49
CA ALA A 231 5.23 18.14 3.43
C ALA A 231 5.63 19.29 4.35
N ARG A 232 4.80 20.35 4.43
CA ARG A 232 5.04 21.52 5.31
C ARG A 232 4.82 21.23 6.79
N ILE A 233 3.93 20.29 7.14
CA ILE A 233 3.64 19.91 8.53
C ILE A 233 4.73 18.94 9.07
N ASN A 234 5.44 18.25 8.22
CA ASN A 234 6.48 17.28 8.61
C ASN A 234 7.79 17.47 7.80
N PRO A 235 8.52 18.60 8.00
CA PRO A 235 9.70 18.95 7.20
C PRO A 235 10.93 18.06 7.45
N LYS A 236 10.85 17.07 8.34
CA LYS A 236 11.99 16.20 8.70
C LYS A 236 12.09 14.91 7.85
N HIS A 237 11.25 14.75 6.82
CA HIS A 237 11.18 13.52 6.03
C HIS A 237 11.11 13.78 4.51
N PHE A 238 11.83 14.84 4.05
CA PHE A 238 12.16 15.05 2.64
C PHE A 238 13.65 15.25 2.47
#